data_fb8245dc071faf45190e3f02b1a47bea
#
_entry.id   fb8245dc071faf45190e3f02b1a47bea
#
_cell.length_a   1.000
_cell.length_b   1.000
_cell.length_c   1.000
_cell.angle_alpha   90.00
_cell.angle_beta   90.00
_cell.angle_gamma   90.00
#
_symmetry.space_group_name_H-M   'P 1'
#
loop_
_entity.id
_entity.type
_entity.pdbx_description
1 polymer ?
#
loop_
_entity_poly.entity_id
_entity_poly.type
_entity_poly.pdbx_seq_one_letter_code
_entity_poly.pdbx_strand_id
1 'polypeptide(L)'
;IYFKINGKEERAYSISKDKIDEKAKDIRRMIDENGGVQSTTYFANCVKLFLIYRATFINIEDGISRRHYENDERHMRLHINEFFDDKTNVSTINAGRINFFIDHMKKKGLSGKTRRAVLSTLNLMFKYAISMGWAENNPVSKTERDIIRGSSKDRVDYTLEEVNKLITAAQEDSPLYFSLFWCSALTGMAANELTGLQWQDIDFYKRKIDVKRTAWRGELRPTKTQFRERTIPLCSTLHEVLKDWQLKCNSNVFVFPSATGRHGDQDAWRKQIKHYCKVTGVAYKLNPNDRDGRGLGAFRKAFSTTMEERMQVPAVTNKYRMGHSKRSNTARHHYTFADMERAHAPDDYENLAKMIVNQSK
;
A
#
# COMPACT_ATOMS: atom_id res chain seq x y z
N ILE A 1 5.20 18.33 5.97
CA ILE A 1 6.09 17.73 6.98
C ILE A 1 6.26 18.76 8.07
N TYR A 2 5.96 18.40 9.30
CA TYR A 2 6.17 19.27 10.46
C TYR A 2 7.54 18.98 11.06
N PHE A 3 8.36 19.98 11.21
CA PHE A 3 9.62 19.91 11.94
C PHE A 3 9.56 20.83 13.15
N LYS A 4 9.98 20.36 14.32
CA LYS A 4 10.30 21.24 15.45
C LYS A 4 11.78 21.53 15.43
N ILE A 5 12.14 22.74 15.06
CA ILE A 5 13.50 23.26 15.23
C ILE A 5 13.43 24.35 16.30
N ASN A 6 14.18 24.18 17.38
CA ASN A 6 14.22 25.15 18.50
C ASN A 6 12.84 25.52 19.07
N GLY A 7 11.94 24.52 19.18
CA GLY A 7 10.61 24.72 19.78
C GLY A 7 9.53 25.29 18.86
N LYS A 8 9.82 25.65 17.61
CA LYS A 8 8.84 26.12 16.62
C LYS A 8 8.50 25.04 15.59
N GLU A 9 7.22 24.86 15.31
CA GLU A 9 6.73 23.98 14.23
C GLU A 9 6.82 24.71 12.88
N GLU A 10 7.63 24.22 11.96
CA GLU A 10 7.65 24.66 10.56
C GLU A 10 6.98 23.64 9.64
N ARG A 11 6.08 24.12 8.79
CA ARG A 11 5.42 23.33 7.74
C ARG A 11 6.21 23.43 6.44
N ALA A 12 6.70 22.31 5.92
CA ALA A 12 7.25 22.27 4.57
C ALA A 12 6.19 21.79 3.57
N TYR A 13 5.67 22.70 2.76
CA TYR A 13 4.88 22.38 1.57
C TYR A 13 5.82 22.33 0.36
N SER A 14 5.61 21.32 -0.52
CA SER A 14 6.21 21.16 -1.87
C SER A 14 7.63 21.75 -1.97
N ILE A 15 8.62 20.95 -1.70
CA ILE A 15 10.03 21.38 -1.80
C ILE A 15 10.46 21.22 -3.25
N SER A 16 10.84 22.30 -3.92
CA SER A 16 11.53 22.25 -5.22
C SER A 16 12.92 21.64 -5.05
N LYS A 17 13.50 21.11 -6.14
CA LYS A 17 14.84 20.52 -6.15
C LYS A 17 15.89 21.47 -5.52
N ASP A 18 15.78 22.76 -5.84
CA ASP A 18 16.69 23.80 -5.33
C ASP A 18 16.65 23.93 -3.80
N LYS A 19 15.47 23.86 -3.18
CA LYS A 19 15.33 23.87 -1.71
C LYS A 19 15.83 22.58 -1.04
N ILE A 20 15.81 21.47 -1.77
CA ILE A 20 16.36 20.19 -1.29
C ILE A 20 17.90 20.30 -1.26
N ASP A 21 18.50 20.82 -2.34
CA ASP A 21 19.94 21.01 -2.45
C ASP A 21 20.43 22.07 -1.45
N GLU A 22 19.67 23.12 -1.21
CA GLU A 22 19.94 24.12 -0.19
C GLU A 22 19.91 23.53 1.23
N LYS A 23 18.89 22.74 1.58
CA LYS A 23 18.84 22.03 2.86
C LYS A 23 19.95 20.99 3.01
N ALA A 24 20.32 20.28 1.94
CA ALA A 24 21.45 19.36 1.97
C ALA A 24 22.78 20.10 2.20
N LYS A 25 22.94 21.30 1.62
CA LYS A 25 24.09 22.18 1.88
C LYS A 25 24.08 22.71 3.33
N ASP A 26 22.92 23.10 3.85
CA ASP A 26 22.77 23.55 5.23
C ASP A 26 23.09 22.44 6.23
N ILE A 27 22.68 21.19 5.95
CA ILE A 27 23.04 20.02 6.77
C ILE A 27 24.55 19.80 6.74
N ARG A 28 25.19 19.85 5.55
CA ARG A 28 26.64 19.74 5.42
C ARG A 28 27.35 20.86 6.19
N ARG A 29 26.91 22.10 6.02
CA ARG A 29 27.44 23.25 6.75
C ARG A 29 27.27 23.10 8.27
N MET A 30 26.10 22.66 8.77
CA MET A 30 25.90 22.37 10.19
C MET A 30 26.82 21.27 10.73
N ILE A 31 27.17 20.29 9.90
CA ILE A 31 28.13 19.23 10.25
C ILE A 31 29.55 19.82 10.30
N ASP A 32 29.91 20.66 9.34
CA ASP A 32 31.25 21.29 9.25
C ASP A 32 31.44 22.34 10.37
N GLU A 33 30.40 23.16 10.66
CA GLU A 33 30.42 24.17 11.73
C GLU A 33 30.47 23.56 13.15
N ASN A 34 29.99 22.33 13.34
CA ASN A 34 30.11 21.61 14.61
C ASN A 34 31.36 20.78 14.76
N GLY A 35 32.46 21.16 14.09
CA GLY A 35 33.81 20.59 14.30
C GLY A 35 34.15 19.40 13.41
N GLY A 36 33.51 19.30 12.23
CA GLY A 36 33.74 18.19 11.31
C GLY A 36 33.03 16.92 11.74
N VAL A 37 33.20 15.85 10.97
CA VAL A 37 32.65 14.53 11.30
C VAL A 37 33.24 14.08 12.63
N GLN A 38 32.49 14.31 13.72
CA GLN A 38 32.80 13.64 14.98
C GLN A 38 32.73 12.14 14.74
N SER A 39 33.80 11.41 15.07
CA SER A 39 33.88 9.95 14.96
C SER A 39 32.77 9.22 15.78
N THR A 40 32.00 9.97 16.53
CA THR A 40 30.97 9.46 17.43
C THR A 40 29.74 10.36 17.39
N THR A 41 28.56 9.75 17.17
CA THR A 41 27.30 10.46 17.32
C THR A 41 26.32 9.66 18.18
N TYR A 42 25.47 10.37 18.92
CA TYR A 42 24.40 9.77 19.70
C TYR A 42 23.24 9.33 18.81
N PHE A 43 22.55 8.30 19.25
CA PHE A 43 21.47 7.66 18.50
C PHE A 43 20.38 8.67 18.09
N ALA A 44 19.93 9.53 19.00
CA ALA A 44 18.93 10.56 18.71
C ALA A 44 19.35 11.49 17.57
N ASN A 45 20.60 11.94 17.53
CA ASN A 45 21.11 12.78 16.46
C ASN A 45 21.18 12.02 15.13
N CYS A 46 21.65 10.78 15.17
CA CYS A 46 21.70 9.94 13.98
C CYS A 46 20.30 9.74 13.37
N VAL A 47 19.31 9.41 14.18
CA VAL A 47 17.91 9.28 13.75
C VAL A 47 17.38 10.58 13.13
N LYS A 48 17.59 11.72 13.81
CA LYS A 48 17.16 13.04 13.33
C LYS A 48 17.75 13.36 11.96
N LEU A 49 19.06 13.24 11.81
CA LEU A 49 19.76 13.54 10.57
C LEU A 49 19.43 12.55 9.46
N PHE A 50 19.28 11.27 9.78
CA PHE A 50 18.80 10.26 8.84
C PHE A 50 17.41 10.58 8.29
N LEU A 51 16.45 10.98 9.13
CA LEU A 51 15.12 11.34 8.67
C LEU A 51 15.13 12.60 7.80
N ILE A 52 15.95 13.60 8.12
CA ILE A 52 16.15 14.77 7.26
C ILE A 52 16.73 14.34 5.91
N TYR A 53 17.79 13.51 5.91
CA TYR A 53 18.38 12.95 4.69
C TYR A 53 17.35 12.17 3.86
N ARG A 54 16.55 11.32 4.49
CA ARG A 54 15.48 10.57 3.79
C ARG A 54 14.42 11.48 3.17
N ALA A 55 14.11 12.60 3.82
CA ALA A 55 13.14 13.57 3.31
C ALA A 55 13.60 14.23 2.01
N THR A 56 14.91 14.37 1.77
CA THR A 56 15.44 14.95 0.52
C THR A 56 15.13 14.09 -0.72
N PHE A 57 14.85 12.79 -0.54
CA PHE A 57 14.53 11.87 -1.63
C PHE A 57 13.03 11.73 -1.93
N ILE A 58 12.18 12.52 -1.27
CA ILE A 58 10.72 12.42 -1.49
C ILE A 58 10.36 13.01 -2.85
N ASN A 59 9.73 12.19 -3.70
CA ASN A 59 9.15 12.60 -4.98
C ASN A 59 10.15 13.17 -6.01
N ILE A 60 11.43 12.83 -5.90
CA ILE A 60 12.42 13.08 -6.96
C ILE A 60 12.54 11.84 -7.85
N GLU A 61 13.14 12.01 -9.02
CA GLU A 61 13.51 10.92 -9.93
C GLU A 61 14.41 9.93 -9.20
N ASP A 62 14.14 8.63 -9.32
CA ASP A 62 14.81 7.54 -8.57
C ASP A 62 14.74 7.65 -7.03
N GLY A 63 13.92 8.54 -6.52
CA GLY A 63 13.76 8.76 -5.09
C GLY A 63 12.76 7.82 -4.42
N ILE A 64 12.24 8.26 -3.29
CA ILE A 64 11.26 7.50 -2.51
C ILE A 64 9.88 8.16 -2.55
N SER A 65 8.83 7.34 -2.45
CA SER A 65 7.50 7.89 -2.24
C SER A 65 7.37 8.45 -0.81
N ARG A 66 6.53 9.49 -0.66
CA ARG A 66 6.19 10.04 0.66
C ARG A 66 5.74 8.97 1.66
N ARG A 67 5.01 7.95 1.19
CA ARG A 67 4.60 6.80 2.01
C ARG A 67 5.78 6.00 2.56
N HIS A 68 6.86 5.83 1.80
CA HIS A 68 8.07 5.16 2.30
C HIS A 68 8.72 5.97 3.41
N TYR A 69 8.84 7.28 3.23
CA TYR A 69 9.35 8.17 4.27
C TYR A 69 8.49 8.13 5.54
N GLU A 70 7.16 8.24 5.42
CA GLU A 70 6.25 8.16 6.58
C GLU A 70 6.30 6.81 7.30
N ASN A 71 6.58 5.71 6.56
CA ASN A 71 6.82 4.40 7.19
C ASN A 71 8.15 4.39 7.94
N ASP A 72 9.22 4.95 7.36
CA ASP A 72 10.52 5.04 8.03
C ASP A 72 10.40 5.88 9.31
N GLU A 73 9.77 7.05 9.26
CA GLU A 73 9.50 7.91 10.41
C GLU A 73 8.69 7.16 11.48
N ARG A 74 7.63 6.46 11.08
CA ARG A 74 6.79 5.68 12.00
C ARG A 74 7.54 4.51 12.64
N HIS A 75 8.40 3.81 11.89
CA HIS A 75 9.23 2.74 12.42
C HIS A 75 10.22 3.28 13.46
N MET A 76 10.86 4.43 13.18
CA MET A 76 11.72 5.09 14.15
C MET A 76 10.95 5.45 15.42
N ARG A 77 9.86 6.19 15.30
CA ARG A 77 9.09 6.71 16.44
C ARG A 77 8.44 5.62 17.29
N LEU A 78 7.84 4.58 16.68
CA LEU A 78 7.02 3.60 17.41
C LEU A 78 7.79 2.38 17.88
N HIS A 79 8.96 2.10 17.32
CA HIS A 79 9.64 0.83 17.58
C HIS A 79 11.12 1.00 17.91
N ILE A 80 11.83 1.82 17.12
CA ILE A 80 13.29 1.89 17.22
C ILE A 80 13.70 2.79 18.37
N ASN A 81 13.18 4.01 18.46
CA ASN A 81 13.52 4.97 19.53
C ASN A 81 13.05 4.50 20.90
N GLU A 82 12.07 3.59 20.98
CA GLU A 82 11.62 3.03 22.24
C GLU A 82 12.64 2.05 22.84
N PHE A 83 13.45 1.41 22.00
CA PHE A 83 14.38 0.38 22.45
C PHE A 83 15.81 0.93 22.62
N PHE A 84 16.24 1.83 21.75
CA PHE A 84 17.58 2.42 21.79
C PHE A 84 17.51 3.75 22.55
N ASP A 85 18.35 3.86 23.58
CA ASP A 85 18.50 5.10 24.34
C ASP A 85 19.06 6.22 23.46
N ASP A 86 18.54 7.41 23.60
CA ASP A 86 18.91 8.61 22.85
C ASP A 86 20.41 8.95 22.95
N LYS A 87 21.01 8.64 24.10
CA LYS A 87 22.45 8.89 24.40
C LYS A 87 23.34 7.71 24.02
N THR A 88 22.79 6.63 23.46
CA THR A 88 23.61 5.50 23.00
C THR A 88 24.50 5.98 21.85
N ASN A 89 25.81 5.70 21.93
CA ASN A 89 26.70 5.94 20.80
C ASN A 89 26.39 4.93 19.68
N VAL A 90 26.14 5.42 18.47
CA VAL A 90 25.78 4.57 17.31
C VAL A 90 26.87 3.54 16.99
N SER A 91 28.16 3.89 17.17
CA SER A 91 29.28 3.00 16.91
C SER A 91 29.33 1.78 17.86
N THR A 92 28.74 1.86 19.04
CA THR A 92 28.73 0.77 20.02
C THR A 92 27.62 -0.25 19.81
N ILE A 93 26.68 0.02 18.90
CA ILE A 93 25.56 -0.89 18.62
C ILE A 93 26.08 -2.04 17.74
N ASN A 94 26.12 -3.23 18.32
CA ASN A 94 26.57 -4.45 17.67
C ASN A 94 25.40 -5.38 17.26
N ALA A 95 25.70 -6.48 16.57
CA ALA A 95 24.70 -7.46 16.13
C ALA A 95 23.94 -8.11 17.31
N GLY A 96 24.62 -8.32 18.46
CA GLY A 96 23.96 -8.83 19.67
C GLY A 96 22.83 -7.90 20.14
N ARG A 97 23.10 -6.57 20.17
CA ARG A 97 22.06 -5.58 20.53
C ARG A 97 20.89 -5.58 19.56
N ILE A 98 21.15 -5.80 18.27
CA ILE A 98 20.08 -5.93 17.26
C ILE A 98 19.25 -7.21 17.49
N ASN A 99 19.86 -8.33 17.88
CA ASN A 99 19.14 -9.55 18.20
C ASN A 99 18.21 -9.35 19.42
N PHE A 100 18.68 -8.67 20.48
CA PHE A 100 17.79 -8.27 21.58
C PHE A 100 16.63 -7.38 21.14
N PHE A 101 16.87 -6.47 20.19
CA PHE A 101 15.79 -5.67 19.61
C PHE A 101 14.77 -6.51 18.83
N ILE A 102 15.22 -7.52 18.08
CA ILE A 102 14.34 -8.46 17.37
C ILE A 102 13.46 -9.21 18.36
N ASP A 103 14.03 -9.70 19.47
CA ASP A 103 13.29 -10.40 20.53
C ASP A 103 12.32 -9.48 21.23
N HIS A 104 12.70 -8.22 21.51
CA HIS A 104 11.81 -7.21 22.06
C HIS A 104 10.58 -6.99 21.16
N MET A 105 10.78 -6.81 19.85
CA MET A 105 9.68 -6.69 18.90
C MET A 105 8.81 -7.94 18.84
N LYS A 106 9.39 -9.14 19.02
CA LYS A 106 8.65 -10.41 19.07
C LYS A 106 7.79 -10.48 20.33
N LYS A 107 8.33 -10.14 21.49
CA LYS A 107 7.59 -10.08 22.78
C LYS A 107 6.43 -9.09 22.72
N LYS A 108 6.57 -7.98 21.98
CA LYS A 108 5.47 -7.03 21.68
C LYS A 108 4.42 -7.56 20.69
N GLY A 109 4.53 -8.78 20.20
CA GLY A 109 3.58 -9.38 19.27
C GLY A 109 3.65 -8.83 17.85
N LEU A 110 4.74 -8.15 17.45
CA LEU A 110 4.88 -7.69 16.08
C LEU A 110 5.04 -8.84 15.09
N SER A 111 4.28 -8.80 13.98
CA SER A 111 4.39 -9.82 12.93
C SER A 111 5.79 -9.86 12.34
N GLY A 112 6.22 -11.01 11.83
CA GLY A 112 7.52 -11.16 11.15
C GLY A 112 7.68 -10.18 9.99
N LYS A 113 6.61 -9.88 9.23
CA LYS A 113 6.61 -8.87 8.18
C LYS A 113 6.90 -7.47 8.72
N THR A 114 6.26 -7.08 9.82
CA THR A 114 6.48 -5.79 10.47
C THR A 114 7.91 -5.70 10.99
N ARG A 115 8.40 -6.74 11.69
CA ARG A 115 9.78 -6.78 12.19
C ARG A 115 10.81 -6.61 11.08
N ARG A 116 10.63 -7.31 9.94
CA ARG A 116 11.52 -7.12 8.76
C ARG A 116 11.47 -5.70 8.21
N ALA A 117 10.29 -5.07 8.17
CA ALA A 117 10.15 -3.70 7.70
C ALA A 117 10.88 -2.72 8.63
N VAL A 118 10.72 -2.86 9.96
CA VAL A 118 11.44 -2.06 10.96
C VAL A 118 12.95 -2.22 10.83
N LEU A 119 13.43 -3.47 10.71
CA LEU A 119 14.85 -3.74 10.50
C LEU A 119 15.38 -3.18 9.17
N SER A 120 14.55 -3.14 8.14
CA SER A 120 14.94 -2.50 6.86
C SER A 120 15.16 -1.00 7.04
N THR A 121 14.31 -0.32 7.80
CA THR A 121 14.50 1.10 8.13
C THR A 121 15.78 1.31 8.97
N LEU A 122 16.00 0.48 9.99
CA LEU A 122 17.21 0.53 10.83
C LEU A 122 18.47 0.26 10.01
N ASN A 123 18.42 -0.70 9.07
CA ASN A 123 19.52 -0.98 8.15
C ASN A 123 19.87 0.22 7.25
N LEU A 124 18.86 0.97 6.79
CA LEU A 124 19.08 2.19 6.01
C LEU A 124 19.71 3.28 6.86
N MET A 125 19.29 3.42 8.13
CA MET A 125 19.91 4.37 9.06
C MET A 125 21.38 4.04 9.31
N PHE A 126 21.75 2.77 9.52
CA PHE A 126 23.15 2.39 9.69
C PHE A 126 23.99 2.56 8.42
N LYS A 127 23.41 2.35 7.22
CA LYS A 127 24.10 2.69 5.97
C LYS A 127 24.38 4.19 5.89
N TYR A 128 23.45 5.04 6.32
CA TYR A 128 23.65 6.46 6.43
C TYR A 128 24.72 6.80 7.50
N ALA A 129 24.67 6.18 8.68
CA ALA A 129 25.67 6.38 9.73
C ALA A 129 27.11 6.04 9.26
N ILE A 130 27.25 4.98 8.45
CA ILE A 130 28.55 4.60 7.84
C ILE A 130 28.99 5.67 6.83
N SER A 131 28.11 6.16 5.97
CA SER A 131 28.47 7.21 5.01
C SER A 131 28.87 8.53 5.66
N MET A 132 28.45 8.73 6.93
CA MET A 132 28.82 9.88 7.76
C MET A 132 30.04 9.61 8.66
N GLY A 133 30.63 8.42 8.61
CA GLY A 133 31.77 8.05 9.46
C GLY A 133 31.42 7.80 10.93
N TRP A 134 30.16 7.66 11.29
CA TRP A 134 29.70 7.44 12.69
C TRP A 134 29.65 5.97 13.08
N ALA A 135 29.73 5.07 12.15
CA ALA A 135 29.81 3.65 12.36
C ALA A 135 30.71 3.00 11.30
N GLU A 136 31.54 2.03 11.70
CA GLU A 136 32.39 1.28 10.78
C GLU A 136 31.62 0.17 10.06
N ASN A 137 30.66 -0.43 10.73
CA ASN A 137 29.93 -1.59 10.26
C ASN A 137 28.44 -1.43 10.46
N ASN A 138 27.65 -2.11 9.61
CA ASN A 138 26.21 -2.19 9.76
C ASN A 138 25.84 -3.43 10.59
N PRO A 139 25.45 -3.29 11.86
CA PRO A 139 25.13 -4.43 12.73
C PRO A 139 23.89 -5.18 12.29
N VAL A 140 22.99 -4.53 11.52
CA VAL A 140 21.76 -5.14 11.04
C VAL A 140 22.02 -6.13 9.90
N SER A 141 23.07 -5.92 9.09
CA SER A 141 23.41 -6.82 7.98
C SER A 141 23.94 -8.18 8.45
N LYS A 142 24.49 -8.24 9.67
CA LYS A 142 25.06 -9.44 10.30
C LYS A 142 24.04 -10.19 11.18
N THR A 143 22.78 -9.77 11.20
CA THR A 143 21.74 -10.41 12.02
C THR A 143 21.01 -11.49 11.25
N GLU A 144 20.33 -12.37 11.97
CA GLU A 144 19.47 -13.44 11.45
C GLU A 144 18.19 -12.91 10.79
N ARG A 145 18.30 -11.83 9.96
CA ARG A 145 17.13 -11.26 9.25
C ARG A 145 16.35 -12.31 8.47
N ASP A 146 17.07 -13.29 7.91
CA ASP A 146 16.47 -14.34 7.10
C ASP A 146 15.71 -15.38 7.93
N ILE A 147 16.00 -15.45 9.25
CA ILE A 147 15.31 -16.33 10.19
C ILE A 147 13.99 -15.73 10.70
N ILE A 148 13.74 -14.44 10.47
CA ILE A 148 12.43 -13.85 10.77
C ILE A 148 11.39 -14.37 9.77
N ARG A 149 11.14 -15.68 9.81
CA ARG A 149 10.01 -16.28 9.12
C ARG A 149 8.74 -15.80 9.81
N GLY A 150 8.06 -14.89 9.17
CA GLY A 150 6.69 -14.56 9.58
C GLY A 150 5.76 -15.36 8.72
N SER A 151 4.95 -16.20 9.30
CA SER A 151 3.72 -16.60 8.63
C SER A 151 2.95 -15.32 8.34
N SER A 152 2.83 -14.92 7.09
CA SER A 152 1.75 -14.03 6.73
C SER A 152 0.49 -14.81 7.06
N LYS A 153 -0.31 -14.38 8.03
CA LYS A 153 -1.67 -14.89 8.11
C LYS A 153 -2.28 -14.65 6.75
N ASP A 154 -2.71 -15.71 6.08
CA ASP A 154 -3.38 -15.57 4.80
C ASP A 154 -4.59 -14.70 5.04
N ARG A 155 -4.70 -13.63 4.24
CA ARG A 155 -5.89 -12.81 4.27
C ARG A 155 -7.02 -13.69 3.74
N VAL A 156 -8.05 -13.87 4.55
CA VAL A 156 -9.22 -14.62 4.12
C VAL A 156 -10.07 -13.70 3.24
N ASP A 157 -10.42 -14.20 2.08
CA ASP A 157 -11.32 -13.59 1.11
C ASP A 157 -12.77 -13.61 1.59
N TYR A 158 -13.62 -12.89 0.92
CA TYR A 158 -15.06 -13.10 1.00
C TYR A 158 -15.45 -14.29 0.13
N THR A 159 -16.42 -15.11 0.57
CA THR A 159 -17.09 -16.05 -0.31
C THR A 159 -17.99 -15.28 -1.31
N LEU A 160 -18.39 -15.92 -2.42
CA LEU A 160 -19.29 -15.27 -3.37
C LEU A 160 -20.65 -14.93 -2.74
N GLU A 161 -21.13 -15.75 -1.81
CA GLU A 161 -22.34 -15.49 -1.02
C GLU A 161 -22.18 -14.24 -0.16
N GLU A 162 -21.04 -14.10 0.54
CA GLU A 162 -20.75 -12.90 1.33
C GLU A 162 -20.63 -11.65 0.46
N VAL A 163 -19.98 -11.76 -0.72
CA VAL A 163 -19.92 -10.68 -1.70
C VAL A 163 -21.31 -10.25 -2.14
N ASN A 164 -22.18 -11.21 -2.47
CA ASN A 164 -23.54 -10.92 -2.87
C ASN A 164 -24.35 -10.24 -1.76
N LYS A 165 -24.28 -10.74 -0.51
CA LYS A 165 -24.93 -10.10 0.65
C LYS A 165 -24.51 -8.65 0.83
N LEU A 166 -23.21 -8.36 0.69
CA LEU A 166 -22.68 -6.99 0.81
C LEU A 166 -23.14 -6.09 -0.33
N ILE A 167 -23.20 -6.61 -1.56
CA ILE A 167 -23.69 -5.88 -2.73
C ILE A 167 -25.19 -5.57 -2.60
N THR A 168 -26.00 -6.56 -2.20
CA THR A 168 -27.46 -6.39 -2.03
C THR A 168 -27.77 -5.35 -0.95
N ALA A 169 -27.09 -5.42 0.19
CA ALA A 169 -27.27 -4.42 1.25
C ALA A 169 -26.83 -3.00 0.79
N ALA A 170 -25.81 -2.90 -0.02
CA ALA A 170 -25.38 -1.60 -0.57
C ALA A 170 -26.33 -1.07 -1.65
N GLN A 171 -27.03 -1.94 -2.37
CA GLN A 171 -28.03 -1.55 -3.38
C GLN A 171 -29.18 -0.76 -2.76
N GLU A 172 -29.63 -1.16 -1.58
CA GLU A 172 -30.73 -0.51 -0.86
C GLU A 172 -30.32 0.80 -0.18
N ASP A 173 -29.02 0.97 0.13
CA ASP A 173 -28.53 2.07 0.98
C ASP A 173 -27.77 3.14 0.19
N SER A 174 -26.85 2.75 -0.71
CA SER A 174 -25.95 3.71 -1.34
C SER A 174 -25.50 3.32 -2.75
N PRO A 175 -25.90 4.09 -3.78
CA PRO A 175 -25.45 3.85 -5.16
C PRO A 175 -23.92 3.86 -5.31
N LEU A 176 -23.20 4.68 -4.52
CA LEU A 176 -21.73 4.71 -4.51
C LEU A 176 -21.15 3.36 -4.05
N TYR A 177 -21.59 2.85 -2.90
CA TYR A 177 -21.04 1.59 -2.36
C TYR A 177 -21.50 0.38 -3.15
N PHE A 178 -22.71 0.39 -3.68
CA PHE A 178 -23.20 -0.62 -4.63
C PHE A 178 -22.27 -0.74 -5.84
N SER A 179 -21.98 0.39 -6.48
CA SER A 179 -21.09 0.44 -7.65
C SER A 179 -19.64 0.12 -7.31
N LEU A 180 -19.15 0.58 -6.15
CA LEU A 180 -17.80 0.29 -5.66
C LEU A 180 -17.59 -1.22 -5.39
N PHE A 181 -18.59 -1.88 -4.78
CA PHE A 181 -18.50 -3.31 -4.48
C PHE A 181 -18.54 -4.15 -5.74
N TRP A 182 -19.45 -3.85 -6.68
CA TRP A 182 -19.44 -4.48 -8.00
C TRP A 182 -18.12 -4.29 -8.74
N CYS A 183 -17.64 -3.07 -8.80
CA CYS A 183 -16.36 -2.77 -9.45
C CYS A 183 -15.21 -3.53 -8.80
N SER A 184 -15.15 -3.56 -7.46
CA SER A 184 -14.13 -4.29 -6.73
C SER A 184 -14.19 -5.81 -6.95
N ALA A 185 -15.42 -6.38 -6.94
CA ALA A 185 -15.65 -7.81 -7.11
C ALA A 185 -15.35 -8.31 -8.52
N LEU A 186 -15.66 -7.51 -9.55
CA LEU A 186 -15.54 -7.91 -10.95
C LEU A 186 -14.22 -7.51 -11.61
N THR A 187 -13.46 -6.56 -11.04
CA THR A 187 -12.21 -6.09 -11.68
C THR A 187 -10.95 -6.57 -10.97
N GLY A 188 -11.08 -7.00 -9.72
CA GLY A 188 -9.93 -7.30 -8.88
C GLY A 188 -8.98 -6.11 -8.67
N MET A 189 -9.39 -4.87 -8.91
CA MET A 189 -8.58 -3.68 -8.69
C MET A 189 -8.17 -3.54 -7.23
N ALA A 190 -6.97 -3.02 -7.00
CA ALA A 190 -6.53 -2.69 -5.65
C ALA A 190 -7.26 -1.43 -5.14
N ALA A 191 -7.47 -1.32 -3.83
CA ALA A 191 -8.19 -0.17 -3.25
C ALA A 191 -7.59 1.20 -3.66
N ASN A 192 -6.26 1.29 -3.78
CA ASN A 192 -5.60 2.51 -4.24
C ASN A 192 -5.75 2.78 -5.75
N GLU A 193 -6.03 1.77 -6.57
CA GLU A 193 -6.38 1.91 -7.99
C GLU A 193 -7.83 2.43 -8.09
N LEU A 194 -8.75 1.88 -7.30
CA LEU A 194 -10.14 2.35 -7.22
C LEU A 194 -10.24 3.81 -6.72
N THR A 195 -9.39 4.22 -5.75
CA THR A 195 -9.36 5.62 -5.30
C THR A 195 -8.94 6.60 -6.37
N GLY A 196 -8.11 6.16 -7.31
CA GLY A 196 -7.59 6.98 -8.41
C GLY A 196 -8.35 6.86 -9.72
N LEU A 197 -9.36 5.98 -9.81
CA LEU A 197 -10.12 5.73 -11.04
C LEU A 197 -10.94 6.96 -11.44
N GLN A 198 -10.83 7.36 -12.70
CA GLN A 198 -11.52 8.51 -13.26
C GLN A 198 -12.46 8.07 -14.39
N TRP A 199 -13.51 8.85 -14.63
CA TRP A 199 -14.47 8.58 -15.70
C TRP A 199 -13.83 8.48 -17.09
N GLN A 200 -12.80 9.29 -17.34
CA GLN A 200 -12.02 9.23 -18.59
C GLN A 200 -11.25 7.91 -18.80
N ASP A 201 -11.12 7.08 -17.77
CA ASP A 201 -10.47 5.77 -17.86
C ASP A 201 -11.45 4.67 -18.27
N ILE A 202 -12.74 4.97 -18.32
CA ILE A 202 -13.82 4.04 -18.67
C ILE A 202 -14.30 4.35 -20.08
N ASP A 203 -14.02 3.45 -21.00
CA ASP A 203 -14.56 3.50 -22.35
C ASP A 203 -15.81 2.60 -22.43
N PHE A 204 -16.97 3.21 -22.26
CA PHE A 204 -18.26 2.49 -22.30
C PHE A 204 -18.56 1.92 -23.69
N TYR A 205 -18.07 2.55 -24.77
CA TYR A 205 -18.27 2.07 -26.12
C TYR A 205 -17.41 0.85 -26.42
N LYS A 206 -16.12 0.89 -26.10
CA LYS A 206 -15.19 -0.24 -26.26
C LYS A 206 -15.25 -1.24 -25.12
N ARG A 207 -16.13 -1.02 -24.15
CA ARG A 207 -16.32 -1.88 -22.99
C ARG A 207 -15.04 -2.23 -22.26
N LYS A 208 -14.29 -1.22 -21.82
CA LYS A 208 -13.02 -1.40 -21.12
C LYS A 208 -12.77 -0.36 -20.04
N ILE A 209 -11.96 -0.72 -19.07
CA ILE A 209 -11.42 0.15 -18.01
C ILE A 209 -9.90 0.13 -18.11
N ASP A 210 -9.28 1.29 -18.25
CA ASP A 210 -7.84 1.44 -18.27
C ASP A 210 -7.34 1.84 -16.87
N VAL A 211 -6.57 0.96 -16.20
CA VAL A 211 -5.97 1.24 -14.89
C VAL A 211 -4.65 1.95 -15.09
N LYS A 212 -4.62 3.27 -14.90
CA LYS A 212 -3.46 4.13 -15.18
C LYS A 212 -2.85 4.78 -13.95
N ARG A 213 -3.61 4.92 -12.86
CA ARG A 213 -3.18 5.69 -11.68
C ARG A 213 -3.67 5.12 -10.38
N THR A 214 -3.11 5.66 -9.31
CA THR A 214 -3.49 5.39 -7.93
C THR A 214 -3.63 6.71 -7.20
N ALA A 215 -4.51 6.78 -6.19
CA ALA A 215 -4.56 7.91 -5.30
C ALA A 215 -4.29 7.49 -3.85
N TRP A 216 -3.58 8.35 -3.13
CA TRP A 216 -3.32 8.14 -1.71
C TRP A 216 -3.09 9.49 -1.01
N ARG A 217 -3.87 9.76 0.04
CA ARG A 217 -3.79 10.99 0.85
C ARG A 217 -3.68 12.28 0.04
N GLY A 218 -4.54 12.42 -0.97
CA GLY A 218 -4.60 13.65 -1.78
C GLY A 218 -3.68 13.68 -2.99
N GLU A 219 -2.77 12.73 -3.14
CA GLU A 219 -1.84 12.67 -4.26
C GLU A 219 -2.28 11.62 -5.28
N LEU A 220 -2.47 12.05 -6.52
CA LEU A 220 -2.58 11.18 -7.68
C LEU A 220 -1.18 10.80 -8.15
N ARG A 221 -0.96 9.53 -8.40
CA ARG A 221 0.31 9.02 -8.92
C ARG A 221 0.05 8.03 -10.05
N PRO A 222 0.95 7.94 -11.02
CA PRO A 222 0.93 6.80 -11.94
C PRO A 222 1.03 5.50 -11.13
N THR A 223 0.65 4.41 -11.76
CA THR A 223 0.82 3.11 -11.13
C THR A 223 2.29 2.85 -10.83
N LYS A 224 2.60 2.16 -9.73
CA LYS A 224 3.96 1.95 -9.21
C LYS A 224 4.92 1.28 -10.21
N THR A 225 4.39 0.57 -11.21
CA THR A 225 5.16 -0.13 -12.25
C THR A 225 4.33 -0.18 -13.51
N GLN A 226 4.97 -0.18 -14.70
CA GLN A 226 4.29 -0.37 -15.99
C GLN A 226 3.38 -1.61 -16.02
N PHE A 227 3.72 -2.67 -15.28
CA PHE A 227 2.89 -3.89 -15.20
C PHE A 227 1.55 -3.70 -14.50
N ARG A 228 1.36 -2.61 -13.76
CA ARG A 228 0.08 -2.27 -13.15
C ARG A 228 -0.83 -1.50 -14.08
N GLU A 229 -0.29 -0.89 -15.11
CA GLU A 229 -1.07 -0.34 -16.21
C GLU A 229 -1.62 -1.50 -17.01
N ARG A 230 -2.92 -1.60 -17.04
CA ARG A 230 -3.62 -2.69 -17.71
C ARG A 230 -5.03 -2.25 -18.09
N THR A 231 -5.55 -2.93 -19.07
CA THR A 231 -6.95 -2.81 -19.48
C THR A 231 -7.75 -3.97 -18.92
N ILE A 232 -8.92 -3.68 -18.36
CA ILE A 232 -9.86 -4.65 -17.82
C ILE A 232 -11.12 -4.61 -18.67
N PRO A 233 -11.65 -5.75 -19.14
CA PRO A 233 -12.93 -5.81 -19.82
C PRO A 233 -14.07 -5.32 -18.91
N LEU A 234 -14.99 -4.58 -19.49
CA LEU A 234 -16.19 -4.10 -18.81
C LEU A 234 -17.35 -5.01 -19.18
N CYS A 235 -17.66 -5.99 -18.33
CA CYS A 235 -18.76 -6.92 -18.51
C CYS A 235 -20.12 -6.18 -18.44
N SER A 236 -21.18 -6.82 -18.94
CA SER A 236 -22.51 -6.21 -19.08
C SER A 236 -23.04 -5.70 -17.75
N THR A 237 -22.98 -6.51 -16.70
CA THR A 237 -23.42 -6.11 -15.34
C THR A 237 -22.68 -4.85 -14.86
N LEU A 238 -21.35 -4.83 -14.96
CA LEU A 238 -20.55 -3.68 -14.47
C LEU A 238 -20.76 -2.45 -15.35
N HIS A 239 -20.98 -2.64 -16.64
CA HIS A 239 -21.29 -1.55 -17.57
C HIS A 239 -22.59 -0.83 -17.18
N GLU A 240 -23.67 -1.57 -16.91
CA GLU A 240 -24.94 -1.01 -16.49
C GLU A 240 -24.82 -0.31 -15.13
N VAL A 241 -24.22 -0.98 -14.14
CA VAL A 241 -23.99 -0.41 -12.81
C VAL A 241 -23.21 0.89 -12.85
N LEU A 242 -22.15 0.96 -13.66
CA LEU A 242 -21.32 2.17 -13.75
C LEU A 242 -22.00 3.28 -14.56
N LYS A 243 -22.81 2.96 -15.56
CA LYS A 243 -23.64 3.95 -16.26
C LYS A 243 -24.68 4.58 -15.34
N ASP A 244 -25.43 3.76 -14.60
CA ASP A 244 -26.40 4.25 -13.63
C ASP A 244 -25.75 5.10 -12.54
N TRP A 245 -24.59 4.67 -12.09
CA TRP A 245 -23.81 5.43 -11.11
C TRP A 245 -23.30 6.77 -11.67
N GLN A 246 -22.87 6.82 -12.93
CA GLN A 246 -22.40 8.05 -13.56
C GLN A 246 -23.48 9.14 -13.57
N LEU A 247 -24.75 8.77 -13.75
CA LEU A 247 -25.88 9.70 -13.71
C LEU A 247 -26.17 10.27 -12.31
N LYS A 248 -25.75 9.55 -11.26
CA LYS A 248 -25.99 9.91 -9.85
C LYS A 248 -24.75 10.49 -9.17
N CYS A 249 -23.59 10.32 -9.79
CA CYS A 249 -22.31 10.74 -9.21
C CYS A 249 -22.17 12.25 -9.21
N ASN A 250 -21.78 12.81 -8.07
CA ASN A 250 -21.54 14.25 -7.92
C ASN A 250 -20.13 14.70 -8.37
N SER A 251 -19.38 13.83 -9.01
CA SER A 251 -18.02 14.13 -9.52
C SER A 251 -17.92 13.84 -11.00
N ASN A 252 -17.49 14.82 -11.77
CA ASN A 252 -17.22 14.64 -13.21
C ASN A 252 -15.82 14.07 -13.48
N VAL A 253 -15.00 13.90 -12.45
CA VAL A 253 -13.62 13.43 -12.58
C VAL A 253 -13.47 12.01 -12.03
N PHE A 254 -13.78 11.81 -10.74
CA PHE A 254 -13.56 10.54 -10.07
C PHE A 254 -14.79 9.64 -10.11
N VAL A 255 -14.57 8.35 -10.38
CA VAL A 255 -15.66 7.36 -10.37
C VAL A 255 -16.16 7.11 -8.95
N PHE A 256 -15.27 7.05 -7.97
CA PHE A 256 -15.61 6.84 -6.57
C PHE A 256 -15.08 7.99 -5.71
N PRO A 257 -15.75 9.16 -5.76
CA PRO A 257 -15.27 10.35 -5.05
C PRO A 257 -15.44 10.21 -3.53
N SER A 258 -14.63 10.96 -2.78
CA SER A 258 -14.88 11.25 -1.38
C SER A 258 -16.07 12.21 -1.21
N ALA A 259 -16.54 12.40 0.02
CA ALA A 259 -17.60 13.36 0.31
C ALA A 259 -17.29 14.81 -0.15
N THR A 260 -16.01 15.14 -0.32
CA THR A 260 -15.56 16.44 -0.84
C THR A 260 -15.39 16.50 -2.36
N GLY A 261 -15.82 15.46 -3.10
CA GLY A 261 -15.69 15.37 -4.56
C GLY A 261 -14.26 15.07 -5.07
N ARG A 262 -13.31 14.86 -4.18
CA ARG A 262 -11.93 14.46 -4.52
C ARG A 262 -11.84 12.95 -4.74
N HIS A 263 -10.61 12.45 -4.99
CA HIS A 263 -10.36 11.00 -5.07
C HIS A 263 -10.95 10.24 -3.89
N GLY A 264 -11.20 8.94 -4.05
CA GLY A 264 -11.82 8.10 -3.04
C GLY A 264 -11.07 8.07 -1.70
N ASP A 265 -11.82 7.86 -0.63
CA ASP A 265 -11.31 7.77 0.74
C ASP A 265 -11.38 6.33 1.25
N GLN A 266 -10.22 5.65 1.33
CA GLN A 266 -10.15 4.25 1.80
C GLN A 266 -10.55 4.08 3.26
N ASP A 267 -10.37 5.09 4.11
CA ASP A 267 -10.73 4.99 5.52
C ASP A 267 -12.26 5.11 5.69
N ALA A 268 -12.91 5.97 4.91
CA ALA A 268 -14.37 6.02 4.82
C ALA A 268 -14.93 4.70 4.28
N TRP A 269 -14.35 4.17 3.20
CA TRP A 269 -14.76 2.88 2.63
C TRP A 269 -14.61 1.72 3.63
N ARG A 270 -13.54 1.70 4.41
CA ARG A 270 -13.32 0.67 5.44
C ARG A 270 -14.39 0.74 6.54
N LYS A 271 -14.75 1.94 6.98
CA LYS A 271 -15.81 2.15 7.96
C LYS A 271 -17.15 1.65 7.44
N GLN A 272 -17.46 1.94 6.18
CA GLN A 272 -18.72 1.55 5.57
C GLN A 272 -18.80 0.04 5.29
N ILE A 273 -17.71 -0.58 4.82
CA ILE A 273 -17.65 -2.06 4.70
C ILE A 273 -17.91 -2.72 6.05
N LYS A 274 -17.31 -2.19 7.14
CA LYS A 274 -17.56 -2.69 8.49
C LYS A 274 -19.05 -2.56 8.88
N HIS A 275 -19.70 -1.48 8.48
CA HIS A 275 -21.14 -1.28 8.69
C HIS A 275 -21.96 -2.34 7.93
N TYR A 276 -21.73 -2.51 6.62
CA TYR A 276 -22.44 -3.53 5.83
C TYR A 276 -22.19 -4.95 6.35
N CYS A 277 -20.96 -5.26 6.77
CA CYS A 277 -20.69 -6.55 7.43
C CYS A 277 -21.54 -6.76 8.67
N LYS A 278 -21.76 -5.71 9.49
CA LYS A 278 -22.62 -5.78 10.67
C LYS A 278 -24.09 -6.00 10.30
N VAL A 279 -24.59 -5.29 9.30
CA VAL A 279 -25.99 -5.35 8.88
C VAL A 279 -26.31 -6.72 8.26
N THR A 280 -25.40 -7.27 7.46
CA THR A 280 -25.61 -8.54 6.73
C THR A 280 -25.23 -9.78 7.52
N GLY A 281 -24.65 -9.64 8.71
CA GLY A 281 -24.10 -10.76 9.47
C GLY A 281 -22.78 -11.33 8.91
N VAL A 282 -22.22 -10.73 7.87
CA VAL A 282 -20.93 -11.11 7.31
C VAL A 282 -19.81 -10.74 8.28
N ALA A 283 -18.95 -11.68 8.63
CA ALA A 283 -17.87 -11.43 9.58
C ALA A 283 -16.85 -10.43 9.01
N TYR A 284 -16.73 -9.25 9.61
CA TYR A 284 -15.69 -8.28 9.24
C TYR A 284 -14.28 -8.76 9.65
N LYS A 285 -14.19 -9.45 10.79
CA LYS A 285 -12.98 -10.13 11.27
C LYS A 285 -13.32 -11.59 11.51
N LEU A 286 -12.50 -12.51 11.00
CA LEU A 286 -12.69 -13.93 11.25
C LEU A 286 -12.19 -14.32 12.63
N ASN A 287 -11.19 -13.63 13.12
CA ASN A 287 -10.66 -13.80 14.48
C ASN A 287 -10.77 -12.45 15.20
N PRO A 288 -11.36 -12.36 16.41
CA PRO A 288 -11.46 -11.12 17.17
C PRO A 288 -10.12 -10.42 17.36
N ASN A 289 -9.04 -11.20 17.46
CA ASN A 289 -7.67 -10.71 17.64
C ASN A 289 -7.00 -10.22 16.34
N ASP A 290 -7.66 -10.34 15.17
CA ASP A 290 -7.11 -9.82 13.94
C ASP A 290 -7.04 -8.30 14.01
N ARG A 291 -5.88 -7.75 13.68
CA ARG A 291 -5.63 -6.31 13.71
C ARG A 291 -6.48 -5.59 12.67
N ASP A 292 -6.58 -6.16 11.47
CA ASP A 292 -7.28 -5.60 10.33
C ASP A 292 -8.49 -6.47 9.97
N GLY A 293 -9.58 -5.83 9.60
CA GLY A 293 -10.75 -6.51 9.07
C GLY A 293 -10.66 -6.75 7.56
N ARG A 294 -11.62 -7.50 7.03
CA ARG A 294 -11.81 -7.75 5.61
C ARG A 294 -12.37 -6.49 4.93
N GLY A 295 -11.55 -5.79 4.14
CA GLY A 295 -11.93 -4.61 3.35
C GLY A 295 -11.94 -4.92 1.85
N LEU A 296 -11.78 -3.91 0.97
CA LEU A 296 -11.71 -4.09 -0.49
C LEU A 296 -10.61 -5.08 -0.92
N GLY A 297 -9.57 -5.26 -0.13
CA GLY A 297 -8.56 -6.29 -0.39
C GLY A 297 -9.11 -7.73 -0.32
N ALA A 298 -10.20 -7.97 0.43
CA ALA A 298 -10.86 -9.27 0.47
C ALA A 298 -11.73 -9.51 -0.78
N PHE A 299 -12.38 -8.48 -1.33
CA PHE A 299 -13.04 -8.56 -2.64
C PHE A 299 -12.04 -8.91 -3.74
N ARG A 300 -10.91 -8.22 -3.78
CA ARG A 300 -9.85 -8.51 -4.75
C ARG A 300 -9.31 -9.94 -4.61
N LYS A 301 -9.21 -10.47 -3.38
CA LYS A 301 -8.79 -11.84 -3.17
C LYS A 301 -9.89 -12.82 -3.61
N ALA A 302 -11.16 -12.54 -3.30
CA ALA A 302 -12.30 -13.33 -3.77
C ALA A 302 -12.35 -13.42 -5.31
N PHE A 303 -12.10 -12.29 -6.01
CA PHE A 303 -11.92 -12.29 -7.47
C PHE A 303 -10.82 -13.27 -7.89
N SER A 304 -9.63 -13.14 -7.32
CA SER A 304 -8.47 -13.97 -7.68
C SER A 304 -8.72 -15.46 -7.42
N THR A 305 -9.22 -15.80 -6.24
CA THR A 305 -9.53 -17.18 -5.85
C THR A 305 -10.59 -17.79 -6.76
N THR A 306 -11.67 -17.05 -7.05
CA THR A 306 -12.74 -17.56 -7.92
C THR A 306 -12.25 -17.77 -9.35
N MET A 307 -11.45 -16.84 -9.89
CA MET A 307 -10.86 -17.00 -11.23
C MET A 307 -9.96 -18.23 -11.31
N GLU A 308 -9.12 -18.49 -10.31
CA GLU A 308 -8.18 -19.61 -10.32
C GLU A 308 -8.86 -20.95 -9.99
N GLU A 309 -9.64 -21.01 -8.92
CA GLU A 309 -10.15 -22.27 -8.37
C GLU A 309 -11.46 -22.73 -9.00
N ARG A 310 -12.38 -21.78 -9.28
CA ARG A 310 -13.71 -22.15 -9.83
C ARG A 310 -13.79 -22.04 -11.34
N MET A 311 -13.12 -21.02 -11.91
CA MET A 311 -13.16 -20.80 -13.36
C MET A 311 -11.92 -21.34 -14.06
N GLN A 312 -10.96 -21.90 -13.31
CA GLN A 312 -9.74 -22.53 -13.81
C GLN A 312 -8.93 -21.63 -14.77
N VAL A 313 -8.98 -20.32 -14.51
CA VAL A 313 -8.13 -19.37 -15.23
C VAL A 313 -6.68 -19.60 -14.83
N PRO A 314 -5.75 -19.76 -15.79
CA PRO A 314 -4.35 -19.99 -15.48
C PRO A 314 -3.80 -18.92 -14.52
N ALA A 315 -3.03 -19.32 -13.50
CA ALA A 315 -2.47 -18.41 -12.51
C ALA A 315 -1.64 -17.29 -13.13
N VAL A 316 -1.01 -17.53 -14.28
CA VAL A 316 -0.26 -16.53 -15.04
C VAL A 316 -1.19 -15.43 -15.56
N THR A 317 -2.28 -15.83 -16.22
CA THR A 317 -3.33 -14.93 -16.73
C THR A 317 -3.95 -14.10 -15.60
N ASN A 318 -4.27 -14.77 -14.47
CA ASN A 318 -4.85 -14.09 -13.32
C ASN A 318 -3.87 -13.09 -12.68
N LYS A 319 -2.58 -13.43 -12.57
CA LYS A 319 -1.54 -12.48 -12.12
C LYS A 319 -1.46 -11.25 -13.02
N TYR A 320 -1.61 -11.41 -14.33
CA TYR A 320 -1.67 -10.29 -15.27
C TYR A 320 -2.91 -9.42 -14.99
N ARG A 321 -4.11 -10.02 -14.87
CA ARG A 321 -5.36 -9.33 -14.50
C ARG A 321 -5.22 -8.54 -13.20
N MET A 322 -4.48 -9.08 -12.25
CA MET A 322 -4.19 -8.45 -10.96
C MET A 322 -3.11 -7.36 -11.04
N GLY A 323 -2.44 -7.16 -12.18
CA GLY A 323 -1.35 -6.21 -12.32
C GLY A 323 -0.14 -6.54 -11.44
N HIS A 324 0.16 -7.81 -11.23
CA HIS A 324 1.34 -8.25 -10.48
C HIS A 324 2.58 -8.21 -11.38
N SER A 325 3.73 -7.75 -10.83
CA SER A 325 4.98 -7.72 -11.59
C SER A 325 5.52 -9.12 -11.87
N LYS A 326 6.23 -9.27 -13.01
CA LYS A 326 6.93 -10.50 -13.41
C LYS A 326 7.95 -11.01 -12.36
N ARG A 327 8.42 -10.15 -11.45
CA ARG A 327 9.45 -10.45 -10.42
C ARG A 327 8.92 -11.03 -9.10
N SER A 328 7.61 -11.29 -8.96
CA SER A 328 7.16 -12.05 -7.79
C SER A 328 7.73 -13.47 -7.89
N ASN A 329 8.33 -13.99 -6.82
CA ASN A 329 9.16 -15.23 -6.72
C ASN A 329 8.61 -16.52 -7.34
N THR A 330 7.48 -16.46 -8.02
CA THR A 330 6.86 -17.56 -8.79
C THR A 330 6.97 -17.36 -10.30
N ALA A 331 7.66 -16.34 -10.79
CA ALA A 331 7.57 -15.93 -12.18
C ALA A 331 8.87 -16.17 -12.97
N ARG A 332 9.16 -17.41 -13.27
CA ARG A 332 9.88 -17.78 -14.49
C ARG A 332 8.98 -17.77 -15.74
N HIS A 333 7.73 -17.33 -15.59
CA HIS A 333 6.78 -17.26 -16.69
C HIS A 333 6.76 -15.86 -17.28
N HIS A 334 7.27 -15.73 -18.50
CA HIS A 334 6.97 -14.60 -19.36
C HIS A 334 5.48 -14.68 -19.71
N TYR A 335 4.76 -13.53 -19.62
CA TYR A 335 3.41 -13.47 -20.18
C TYR A 335 3.50 -13.71 -21.68
N THR A 336 2.81 -14.72 -22.17
CA THR A 336 2.68 -14.96 -23.61
C THR A 336 1.61 -14.05 -24.20
N PHE A 337 1.59 -13.91 -25.53
CA PHE A 337 0.52 -13.19 -26.21
C PHE A 337 -0.84 -13.82 -25.88
N ALA A 338 -0.92 -15.16 -25.86
CA ALA A 338 -2.13 -15.89 -25.49
C ALA A 338 -2.59 -15.60 -24.05
N ASP A 339 -1.67 -15.43 -23.08
CA ASP A 339 -2.03 -15.05 -21.71
C ASP A 339 -2.64 -13.66 -21.65
N MET A 340 -2.12 -12.72 -22.42
CA MET A 340 -2.63 -11.36 -22.50
C MET A 340 -4.00 -11.32 -23.20
N GLU A 341 -4.15 -12.04 -24.31
CA GLU A 341 -5.40 -12.14 -25.04
C GLU A 341 -6.51 -12.77 -24.19
N ARG A 342 -6.21 -13.87 -23.49
CA ARG A 342 -7.13 -14.49 -22.53
C ARG A 342 -7.44 -13.60 -21.35
N ALA A 343 -6.50 -12.78 -20.89
CA ALA A 343 -6.73 -11.84 -19.81
C ALA A 343 -7.79 -10.78 -20.14
N HIS A 344 -7.99 -10.49 -21.41
CA HIS A 344 -8.98 -9.55 -21.90
C HIS A 344 -10.29 -10.23 -22.35
N ALA A 345 -10.43 -11.55 -22.20
CA ALA A 345 -11.66 -12.26 -22.55
C ALA A 345 -12.83 -11.80 -21.65
N PRO A 346 -13.91 -11.23 -22.18
CA PRO A 346 -15.02 -10.71 -21.39
C PRO A 346 -15.86 -11.81 -20.74
N ASP A 347 -15.89 -13.00 -21.30
CA ASP A 347 -16.73 -14.11 -20.85
C ASP A 347 -16.44 -14.52 -19.39
N ASP A 348 -15.18 -14.50 -18.99
CA ASP A 348 -14.81 -14.82 -17.61
C ASP A 348 -15.43 -13.83 -16.62
N TYR A 349 -15.50 -12.55 -16.98
CA TYR A 349 -16.08 -11.50 -16.14
C TYR A 349 -17.61 -11.58 -16.12
N GLU A 350 -18.27 -11.91 -17.26
CA GLU A 350 -19.70 -12.17 -17.33
C GLU A 350 -20.09 -13.38 -16.47
N ASN A 351 -19.32 -14.46 -16.55
CA ASN A 351 -19.56 -15.68 -15.76
C ASN A 351 -19.38 -15.41 -14.27
N LEU A 352 -18.37 -14.65 -13.87
CA LEU A 352 -18.19 -14.25 -12.47
C LEU A 352 -19.38 -13.42 -11.97
N ALA A 353 -19.87 -12.46 -12.75
CA ALA A 353 -21.05 -11.67 -12.39
C ALA A 353 -22.28 -12.55 -12.17
N LYS A 354 -22.54 -13.51 -13.07
CA LYS A 354 -23.62 -14.51 -12.91
C LYS A 354 -23.45 -15.36 -11.66
N MET A 355 -22.22 -15.80 -11.37
CA MET A 355 -21.93 -16.58 -10.16
C MET A 355 -22.22 -15.81 -8.87
N ILE A 356 -21.95 -14.51 -8.83
CA ILE A 356 -22.26 -13.65 -7.68
C ILE A 356 -23.76 -13.51 -7.50
N VAL A 357 -24.51 -13.20 -8.58
CA VAL A 357 -25.97 -13.04 -8.54
C VAL A 357 -26.68 -14.34 -8.15
N ASN A 358 -26.24 -15.48 -8.65
CA ASN A 358 -26.87 -16.78 -8.38
C ASN A 358 -26.74 -17.26 -6.92
N GLN A 359 -25.96 -16.57 -6.06
CA GLN A 359 -25.94 -16.86 -4.63
C GLN A 359 -27.19 -16.37 -3.88
N SER A 360 -28.09 -15.65 -4.57
CA SER A 360 -29.36 -15.15 -4.00
C SER A 360 -30.51 -16.16 -4.11
N LYS A 361 -30.30 -17.27 -4.83
CA LYS A 361 -31.25 -18.37 -4.99
C LYS A 361 -30.92 -19.54 -4.07
#